data_518cb150dc31c47ba33548f888b21162
#
_entry.id   518cb150dc31c47ba33548f888b21162
#
_cell.length_a   1.000
_cell.length_b   1.000
_cell.length_c   1.000
_cell.angle_alpha   90.00
_cell.angle_beta   90.00
_cell.angle_gamma   90.00
#
_symmetry.space_group_name_H-M   'P 1'
#
loop_
_entity.id
_entity.type
_entity.pdbx_description
1 polymer ?
#
loop_
_entity_poly.entity_id
_entity_poly.type
_entity_poly.pdbx_seq_one_letter_code
_entity_poly.pdbx_strand_id
1 'polypeptide(L)'
;MTRVTGRLALILLAAAVVLGAASVTGKPITDIRMIEGTWRGQIAFAGGPYEIYYLTINPDATLVAAWGANTRWGTVTLTGGKARFSFPTESGVLYYYEGKDGRVITLRPDFGGWDVQVRPLK
;
A
#
# COMPACT_ATOMS: atom_id res chain seq x y z
N MET A 1 -6.09 -40.12 -5.00
CA MET A 1 -5.97 -39.68 -4.86
C MET A 1 -5.52 -39.44 -4.71
N THR A 2 -5.39 -39.39 -4.61
CA THR A 2 -5.05 -39.01 -4.48
C THR A 2 -4.70 -38.46 -4.56
N ARG A 3 -4.78 -38.33 -4.67
CA ARG A 3 -4.48 -37.57 -4.80
C ARG A 3 -4.61 -36.75 -4.52
N VAL A 4 -4.62 -36.91 -4.90
CA VAL A 4 -4.93 -35.80 -4.70
C VAL A 4 -4.89 -35.29 -3.51
N THR A 5 -5.30 -35.88 -2.92
CA THR A 5 -5.19 -35.56 -1.63
C THR A 5 -3.83 -35.25 -1.28
N GLY A 6 -2.94 -35.98 -1.67
CA GLY A 6 -1.59 -35.74 -1.27
C GLY A 6 -1.15 -34.39 -1.66
N ARG A 7 -1.59 -33.98 -2.75
CA ARG A 7 -1.17 -32.78 -3.19
C ARG A 7 -1.65 -31.68 -2.45
N LEU A 8 -2.77 -31.80 -1.95
CA LEU A 8 -3.30 -30.82 -1.17
C LEU A 8 -2.51 -30.57 0.01
N ALA A 9 -2.12 -31.58 0.65
CA ALA A 9 -1.35 -31.46 1.84
C ALA A 9 -0.08 -30.76 1.57
N LEU A 10 0.47 -31.06 0.46
CA LEU A 10 1.69 -30.45 0.11
C LEU A 10 1.52 -28.97 -0.03
N ILE A 11 0.46 -28.58 -0.60
CA ILE A 11 0.22 -27.21 -0.78
C ILE A 11 0.04 -26.52 0.51
N LEU A 12 -0.59 -27.14 1.45
CA LEU A 12 -0.77 -26.54 2.73
C LEU A 12 0.53 -26.32 3.41
N LEU A 13 1.43 -27.20 3.25
CA LEU A 13 2.70 -27.06 3.88
C LEU A 13 3.40 -25.87 3.30
N ALA A 14 3.30 -25.73 2.03
CA ALA A 14 3.93 -24.61 1.41
C ALA A 14 3.25 -23.35 1.88
N ALA A 15 2.00 -23.46 2.19
CA ALA A 15 1.27 -22.33 2.63
C ALA A 15 1.77 -21.78 3.95
N ALA A 16 2.27 -22.64 4.78
CA ALA A 16 2.79 -22.20 6.05
C ALA A 16 3.95 -21.27 5.85
N VAL A 17 4.73 -21.54 4.87
CA VAL A 17 5.86 -20.69 4.59
C VAL A 17 5.35 -19.44 3.93
N VAL A 18 4.36 -19.60 3.12
CA VAL A 18 3.83 -18.48 2.42
C VAL A 18 3.12 -17.51 3.34
N LEU A 19 2.67 -17.98 4.48
CA LEU A 19 2.05 -17.08 5.40
C LEU A 19 2.97 -15.98 5.81
N GLY A 20 4.22 -16.28 5.96
CA GLY A 20 5.16 -15.27 6.29
C GLY A 20 5.28 -14.28 5.17
N ALA A 21 5.23 -14.78 3.95
CA ALA A 21 5.31 -13.90 2.82
C ALA A 21 4.01 -13.16 2.65
N ALA A 22 2.90 -13.80 2.97
CA ALA A 22 1.61 -13.16 2.83
C ALA A 22 1.50 -11.96 3.74
N SER A 23 2.19 -11.99 4.87
CA SER A 23 2.12 -10.87 5.78
C SER A 23 2.77 -9.64 5.18
N VAL A 24 3.49 -9.77 4.09
CA VAL A 24 4.08 -8.64 3.43
C VAL A 24 3.44 -8.37 2.08
N THR A 25 2.37 -9.07 1.74
CA THR A 25 1.74 -8.84 0.45
C THR A 25 0.57 -7.89 0.52
N GLY A 26 0.24 -7.42 1.69
CA GLY A 26 -0.83 -6.47 1.82
C GLY A 26 -2.18 -7.12 2.06
N LYS A 27 -3.04 -6.41 2.70
CA LYS A 27 -4.39 -6.83 2.98
C LYS A 27 -5.32 -6.18 1.98
N PRO A 28 -6.43 -6.83 1.61
CA PRO A 28 -7.41 -6.18 0.75
C PRO A 28 -7.93 -4.92 1.41
N ILE A 29 -8.13 -3.89 0.63
CA ILE A 29 -8.70 -2.64 1.13
C ILE A 29 -10.12 -2.58 0.61
N THR A 30 -11.07 -2.81 1.49
CA THR A 30 -12.46 -2.89 1.10
C THR A 30 -13.27 -1.67 1.51
N ASP A 31 -12.69 -0.79 2.32
CA ASP A 31 -13.39 0.37 2.82
C ASP A 31 -12.36 1.48 3.03
N ILE A 32 -12.68 2.67 2.57
CA ILE A 32 -11.77 3.79 2.71
C ILE A 32 -11.42 4.06 4.17
N ARG A 33 -12.30 3.69 5.09
CA ARG A 33 -12.03 3.91 6.51
C ARG A 33 -10.87 3.09 7.03
N MET A 34 -10.47 2.04 6.32
CA MET A 34 -9.31 1.25 6.71
C MET A 34 -8.03 2.07 6.58
N ILE A 35 -8.04 3.03 5.67
CA ILE A 35 -6.82 3.76 5.35
C ILE A 35 -6.96 5.27 5.50
N GLU A 36 -8.12 5.77 5.92
CA GLU A 36 -8.27 7.21 6.06
C GLU A 36 -7.38 7.74 7.17
N GLY A 37 -6.99 8.98 7.07
CA GLY A 37 -6.14 9.62 8.06
C GLY A 37 -4.91 10.21 7.44
N THR A 38 -3.99 10.65 8.27
CA THR A 38 -2.73 11.22 7.81
C THR A 38 -1.60 10.24 8.09
N TRP A 39 -0.76 10.07 7.10
CA TRP A 39 0.34 9.11 7.12
C TRP A 39 1.63 9.85 6.81
N ARG A 40 2.75 9.34 7.32
CA ARG A 40 4.04 9.99 7.14
C ARG A 40 5.10 8.97 6.76
N GLY A 41 5.99 9.37 5.89
CA GLY A 41 7.09 8.52 5.48
C GLY A 41 8.20 9.36 4.85
N GLN A 42 9.01 8.73 4.02
CA GLN A 42 10.08 9.41 3.32
C GLN A 42 10.04 9.02 1.86
N ILE A 43 10.32 9.96 1.01
CA ILE A 43 10.32 9.71 -0.43
C ILE A 43 11.66 10.17 -0.99
N ALA A 44 12.15 9.45 -1.98
CA ALA A 44 13.32 9.87 -2.74
C ALA A 44 13.06 9.55 -4.20
N PHE A 45 13.31 10.51 -5.05
CA PHE A 45 13.26 10.24 -6.49
C PHE A 45 14.64 9.80 -6.90
N ALA A 46 14.73 9.12 -8.01
CA ALA A 46 15.96 8.47 -8.44
C ALA A 46 17.22 9.29 -8.12
N GLY A 47 18.00 8.79 -7.21
CA GLY A 47 19.27 9.42 -6.88
C GLY A 47 19.18 10.68 -6.04
N GLY A 48 18.01 11.11 -5.68
CA GLY A 48 17.87 12.33 -4.91
C GLY A 48 17.89 12.09 -3.41
N PRO A 49 17.91 13.15 -2.63
CA PRO A 49 17.84 13.00 -1.18
C PRO A 49 16.43 12.62 -0.75
N TYR A 50 16.33 12.05 0.44
CA TYR A 50 15.03 11.74 0.99
C TYR A 50 14.38 12.99 1.53
N GLU A 51 13.06 13.08 1.36
CA GLU A 51 12.26 14.15 1.92
C GLU A 51 11.11 13.55 2.69
N ILE A 52 10.66 14.26 3.71
CA ILE A 52 9.51 13.78 4.47
C ILE A 52 8.27 13.87 3.60
N TYR A 53 7.49 12.80 3.61
CA TYR A 53 6.31 12.69 2.77
C TYR A 53 5.10 12.53 3.68
N TYR A 54 4.09 13.33 3.43
CA TYR A 54 2.82 13.20 4.15
C TYR A 54 1.74 12.82 3.16
N LEU A 55 0.91 11.88 3.56
CA LEU A 55 -0.23 11.46 2.75
C LEU A 55 -1.47 11.56 3.61
N THR A 56 -2.45 12.32 3.18
CA THR A 56 -3.73 12.39 3.88
C THR A 56 -4.79 11.78 2.99
N ILE A 57 -5.49 10.80 3.53
CA ILE A 57 -6.58 10.14 2.81
C ILE A 57 -7.86 10.52 3.53
N ASN A 58 -8.76 11.16 2.82
CA ASN A 58 -10.00 11.67 3.39
C ASN A 58 -11.12 10.64 3.27
N PRO A 59 -12.14 10.74 4.12
CA PRO A 59 -13.25 9.78 4.06
C PRO A 59 -13.96 9.73 2.71
N ASP A 60 -13.90 10.80 1.94
CA ASP A 60 -14.55 10.85 0.64
C ASP A 60 -13.66 10.31 -0.48
N ALA A 61 -12.57 9.66 -0.12
CA ALA A 61 -11.65 9.04 -1.06
C ALA A 61 -10.81 10.03 -1.86
N THR A 62 -10.73 11.28 -1.41
CA THR A 62 -9.75 12.19 -1.97
C THR A 62 -8.47 12.05 -1.17
N LEU A 63 -7.36 12.39 -1.77
CA LEU A 63 -6.10 12.36 -1.06
C LEU A 63 -5.22 13.53 -1.40
N VAL A 64 -4.31 13.81 -0.49
CA VAL A 64 -3.35 14.89 -0.65
C VAL A 64 -1.99 14.34 -0.28
N ALA A 65 -1.02 14.53 -1.13
CA ALA A 65 0.35 14.17 -0.83
C ALA A 65 1.18 15.43 -0.79
N ALA A 66 2.06 15.52 0.19
CA ALA A 66 2.89 16.71 0.34
C ALA A 66 4.32 16.32 0.71
N TRP A 67 5.28 16.87 0.00
CA TRP A 67 6.69 16.66 0.33
C TRP A 67 7.47 17.87 -0.18
N GLY A 68 8.39 18.36 0.63
CA GLY A 68 9.16 19.54 0.27
C GLY A 68 8.19 20.69 0.01
N ALA A 69 8.33 21.31 -1.13
CA ALA A 69 7.45 22.39 -1.55
C ALA A 69 6.32 21.89 -2.45
N ASN A 70 6.17 20.58 -2.57
CA ASN A 70 5.20 20.00 -3.49
C ASN A 70 3.94 19.59 -2.77
N THR A 71 2.81 19.76 -3.43
CA THR A 71 1.51 19.25 -2.96
C THR A 71 0.78 18.71 -4.16
N ARG A 72 0.22 17.51 -4.00
CA ARG A 72 -0.53 16.86 -5.06
C ARG A 72 -1.88 16.45 -4.52
N TRP A 73 -2.90 16.69 -5.31
CA TRP A 73 -4.27 16.31 -4.95
C TRP A 73 -4.69 15.19 -5.85
N GLY A 74 -5.37 14.21 -5.30
CA GLY A 74 -5.81 13.09 -6.10
C GLY A 74 -6.97 12.36 -5.49
N THR A 75 -7.20 11.15 -5.96
CA THR A 75 -8.31 10.32 -5.49
C THR A 75 -7.84 8.89 -5.32
N VAL A 76 -8.63 8.13 -4.56
CA VAL A 76 -8.41 6.71 -4.38
C VAL A 76 -9.65 6.00 -4.91
N THR A 77 -9.45 4.94 -5.66
CA THR A 77 -10.54 4.11 -6.14
C THR A 77 -10.36 2.71 -5.57
N LEU A 78 -11.41 2.16 -4.99
CA LEU A 78 -11.38 0.80 -4.43
C LEU A 78 -12.17 -0.13 -5.33
N THR A 79 -11.54 -1.20 -5.78
CA THR A 79 -12.20 -2.17 -6.62
C THR A 79 -11.66 -3.55 -6.31
N GLY A 80 -12.53 -4.46 -5.90
CA GLY A 80 -12.12 -5.83 -5.65
C GLY A 80 -11.03 -6.00 -4.61
N GLY A 81 -11.05 -5.17 -3.60
CA GLY A 81 -10.05 -5.26 -2.55
C GLY A 81 -8.76 -4.54 -2.87
N LYS A 82 -8.68 -3.91 -4.02
CA LYS A 82 -7.48 -3.19 -4.43
C LYS A 82 -7.74 -1.70 -4.41
N ALA A 83 -6.73 -0.94 -4.05
CA ALA A 83 -6.84 0.51 -4.01
C ALA A 83 -5.87 1.11 -5.01
N ARG A 84 -6.35 2.03 -5.80
CA ARG A 84 -5.51 2.74 -6.74
C ARG A 84 -5.57 4.21 -6.46
N PHE A 85 -4.41 4.87 -6.50
CA PHE A 85 -4.36 6.31 -6.36
C PHE A 85 -4.25 6.93 -7.75
N SER A 86 -4.75 8.15 -7.86
CA SER A 86 -4.66 8.88 -9.12
C SER A 86 -4.38 10.33 -8.80
N PHE A 87 -3.22 10.82 -9.25
CA PHE A 87 -2.87 12.24 -9.23
C PHE A 87 -2.96 12.72 -10.69
N PRO A 88 -3.00 14.01 -10.91
CA PRO A 88 -3.13 14.50 -12.29
C PRO A 88 -2.07 13.97 -13.25
N THR A 89 -0.85 13.74 -12.77
CA THR A 89 0.23 13.34 -13.67
C THR A 89 0.64 11.89 -13.52
N GLU A 90 0.08 11.16 -12.56
CA GLU A 90 0.45 9.76 -12.42
C GLU A 90 -0.51 9.01 -11.51
N SER A 91 -0.53 7.71 -11.67
CA SER A 91 -1.37 6.87 -10.86
C SER A 91 -0.62 5.60 -10.50
N GLY A 92 -1.15 4.86 -9.57
CA GLY A 92 -0.52 3.63 -9.13
C GLY A 92 -1.37 2.89 -8.12
N VAL A 93 -0.72 2.04 -7.36
CA VAL A 93 -1.40 1.15 -6.42
C VAL A 93 -1.00 1.49 -4.99
N LEU A 94 -1.98 1.41 -4.08
CA LEU A 94 -1.73 1.48 -2.66
C LEU A 94 -1.78 0.07 -2.12
N TYR A 95 -0.76 -0.29 -1.36
CA TYR A 95 -0.74 -1.58 -0.67
C TYR A 95 -0.86 -1.29 0.82
N TYR A 96 -1.67 -2.06 1.51
CA TYR A 96 -1.93 -1.85 2.93
C TYR A 96 -1.50 -3.07 3.73
N TYR A 97 -0.72 -2.85 4.76
CA TYR A 97 -0.19 -3.91 5.60
C TYR A 97 -0.55 -3.64 7.05
N GLU A 98 -0.85 -4.69 7.77
CA GLU A 98 -1.04 -4.61 9.22
C GLU A 98 -0.17 -5.65 9.86
N GLY A 99 0.59 -5.28 10.86
CA GLY A 99 1.43 -6.23 11.57
C GLY A 99 1.59 -5.79 12.99
N LYS A 100 2.43 -6.50 13.72
CA LYS A 100 2.62 -6.16 15.12
C LYS A 100 3.31 -4.83 15.30
N ASP A 101 3.96 -4.33 14.27
CA ASP A 101 4.60 -3.03 14.35
C ASP A 101 3.71 -1.91 13.85
N GLY A 102 2.44 -2.21 13.62
CA GLY A 102 1.50 -1.20 13.21
C GLY A 102 1.09 -1.31 11.76
N ARG A 103 0.54 -0.24 11.24
CA ARG A 103 -0.01 -0.21 9.91
C ARG A 103 0.94 0.52 8.97
N VAL A 104 1.02 0.06 7.74
CA VAL A 104 1.87 0.67 6.73
C VAL A 104 1.11 0.73 5.41
N ILE A 105 1.26 1.81 4.70
CA ILE A 105 0.79 1.91 3.34
C ILE A 105 2.00 2.11 2.45
N THR A 106 2.05 1.39 1.34
CA THR A 106 3.07 1.61 0.32
C THR A 106 2.38 2.14 -0.92
N LEU A 107 2.87 3.23 -1.47
CA LEU A 107 2.39 3.75 -2.74
C LEU A 107 3.41 3.38 -3.80
N ARG A 108 2.91 2.78 -4.88
CA ARG A 108 3.79 2.38 -5.99
C ARG A 108 3.20 2.87 -7.29
N PRO A 109 3.86 3.81 -7.97
CA PRO A 109 3.35 4.31 -9.25
C PRO A 109 3.48 3.27 -10.34
N ASP A 110 2.58 3.32 -11.32
CA ASP A 110 2.54 2.32 -12.38
C ASP A 110 3.83 2.27 -13.21
N PHE A 111 4.44 3.41 -13.43
CA PHE A 111 5.61 3.46 -14.27
C PHE A 111 6.93 3.57 -13.49
N GLY A 112 6.86 3.38 -12.19
CA GLY A 112 8.08 3.40 -11.40
C GLY A 112 8.60 4.80 -11.15
N GLY A 113 9.86 4.90 -10.83
CA GLY A 113 10.48 6.17 -10.56
C GLY A 113 10.56 6.52 -9.09
N TRP A 114 9.64 6.02 -8.30
CA TRP A 114 9.67 6.21 -6.86
C TRP A 114 8.70 5.23 -6.21
N ASP A 115 8.87 5.01 -4.94
CA ASP A 115 7.84 4.40 -4.13
C ASP A 115 8.03 4.93 -2.73
N VAL A 116 7.02 4.83 -1.91
CA VAL A 116 7.10 5.38 -0.58
C VAL A 116 6.30 4.52 0.37
N GLN A 117 6.82 4.35 1.57
CA GLN A 117 6.10 3.69 2.64
C GLN A 117 5.76 4.74 3.67
N VAL A 118 4.51 4.73 4.11
CA VAL A 118 4.05 5.68 5.12
C VAL A 118 3.39 4.94 6.26
N ARG A 119 3.48 5.51 7.46
CA ARG A 119 2.88 4.97 8.66
C ARG A 119 1.97 6.02 9.25
N PRO A 120 0.98 5.61 10.05
CA PRO A 120 0.06 6.59 10.61
C PRO A 120 0.80 7.65 11.40
N LEU A 121 0.37 8.88 11.22
CA LEU A 121 0.94 9.96 11.97
C LEU A 121 0.22 9.97 13.28
N LYS A 122 0.79 9.42 14.22
CA LYS A 122 0.26 9.24 15.46
C LYS A 122 -0.83 9.94 16.03
#